data_6932c9d9eba51fe95aa925d667419efd
#
_entry.id   6932c9d9eba51fe95aa925d667419efd
#
_cell.length_a   1.000
_cell.length_b   1.000
_cell.length_c   1.000
_cell.angle_alpha   90.00
_cell.angle_beta   90.00
_cell.angle_gamma   90.00
#
_symmetry.space_group_name_H-M   'P 1'
#
loop_
_entity.id
_entity.type
_entity.pdbx_description
1 polymer ?
#
loop_
_entity_poly.entity_id
_entity_poly.type
_entity_poly.pdbx_seq_one_letter_code
_entity_poly.pdbx_strand_id
1 'polypeptide(L)'
;MTSIDHEGSPVSASEISATLVSLREYFENVRCGEIQRVRGRLGNLSPDQANAVDSLCHAIIEKMLQAPIAMLKSASVGNEAAFALEAVRRIFDLRT
;
A
#
# COMPACT_ATOMS: atom_id res chain seq x y z
N MET A 1 13.55 -15.97 29.71
CA MET A 1 13.18 -14.89 29.41
C MET A 1 12.98 -14.52 28.06
N THR A 2 12.94 -15.35 27.21
CA THR A 2 12.80 -15.05 25.85
C THR A 2 11.45 -14.60 25.46
N SER A 3 10.40 -14.95 26.20
CA SER A 3 9.08 -14.48 25.82
C SER A 3 8.97 -12.98 25.87
N ILE A 4 9.81 -12.35 26.63
CA ILE A 4 9.79 -10.93 26.69
C ILE A 4 10.17 -10.33 25.39
N ASP A 5 11.06 -10.99 24.67
CA ASP A 5 11.54 -10.47 23.42
C ASP A 5 10.45 -10.41 22.38
N HIS A 6 9.54 -11.38 22.40
CA HIS A 6 8.47 -11.36 21.44
C HIS A 6 7.52 -10.21 21.64
N GLU A 7 7.21 -9.93 22.88
CA GLU A 7 6.25 -8.89 23.16
C GLU A 7 6.81 -7.51 22.99
N GLY A 8 8.07 -7.36 23.33
CA GLY A 8 8.69 -6.06 23.25
C GLY A 8 9.42 -5.83 21.96
N SER A 9 9.45 -6.81 21.09
CA SER A 9 10.25 -6.69 19.88
C SER A 9 9.68 -5.67 18.91
N PRO A 10 10.52 -4.81 18.38
CA PRO A 10 10.05 -3.89 17.35
C PRO A 10 9.72 -4.68 16.08
N VAL A 11 8.84 -4.13 15.30
CA VAL A 11 8.54 -4.67 14.00
C VAL A 11 9.78 -4.53 13.13
N SER A 12 10.16 -5.58 12.44
CA SER A 12 11.37 -5.55 11.63
C SER A 12 11.16 -4.72 10.37
N ALA A 13 12.27 -4.21 9.84
CA ALA A 13 12.24 -3.47 8.58
C ALA A 13 11.68 -4.33 7.45
N SER A 14 11.97 -5.63 7.49
CA SER A 14 11.47 -6.51 6.43
C SER A 14 9.97 -6.71 6.52
N GLU A 15 9.39 -6.71 7.73
CA GLU A 15 7.94 -6.78 7.88
C GLU A 15 7.26 -5.53 7.32
N ILE A 16 7.83 -4.38 7.60
CA ILE A 16 7.33 -3.11 7.07
C ILE A 16 7.44 -3.11 5.55
N SER A 17 8.57 -3.51 5.02
CA SER A 17 8.77 -3.56 3.57
C SER A 17 7.79 -4.50 2.90
N ALA A 18 7.57 -5.68 3.47
CA ALA A 18 6.63 -6.64 2.91
C ALA A 18 5.21 -6.08 2.89
N THR A 19 4.83 -5.39 3.95
CA THR A 19 3.50 -4.78 4.02
C THR A 19 3.35 -3.67 2.99
N LEU A 20 4.40 -2.85 2.81
CA LEU A 20 4.36 -1.78 1.81
C LEU A 20 4.26 -2.34 0.40
N VAL A 21 4.97 -3.44 0.11
CA VAL A 21 4.86 -4.11 -1.19
C VAL A 21 3.43 -4.61 -1.40
N SER A 22 2.85 -5.27 -0.39
CA SER A 22 1.49 -5.76 -0.50
C SER A 22 0.49 -4.62 -0.68
N LEU A 23 0.72 -3.51 -0.01
CA LEU A 23 -0.16 -2.35 -0.13
C LEU A 23 -0.10 -1.77 -1.55
N ARG A 24 1.12 -1.67 -2.12
CA ARG A 24 1.26 -1.21 -3.49
C ARG A 24 0.56 -2.14 -4.47
N GLU A 25 0.72 -3.43 -4.27
CA GLU A 25 0.06 -4.42 -5.13
C GLU A 25 -1.44 -4.31 -5.04
N TYR A 26 -1.96 -4.07 -3.85
CA TYR A 26 -3.39 -3.87 -3.66
C TYR A 26 -3.88 -2.70 -4.51
N PHE A 27 -3.20 -1.55 -4.42
CA PHE A 27 -3.61 -0.38 -5.20
C PHE A 27 -3.44 -0.60 -6.70
N GLU A 28 -2.39 -1.29 -7.12
CA GLU A 28 -2.20 -1.60 -8.53
C GLU A 28 -3.30 -2.51 -9.06
N ASN A 29 -3.71 -3.48 -8.27
CA ASN A 29 -4.80 -4.36 -8.67
C ASN A 29 -6.11 -3.60 -8.78
N VAL A 30 -6.37 -2.69 -7.86
CA VAL A 30 -7.55 -1.82 -7.92
C VAL A 30 -7.50 -0.97 -9.19
N ARG A 31 -6.35 -0.37 -9.47
CA ARG A 31 -6.18 0.46 -10.65
C ARG A 31 -6.47 -0.33 -11.92
N CYS A 32 -5.85 -1.50 -12.05
CA CYS A 32 -6.04 -2.33 -13.24
C CYS A 32 -7.49 -2.74 -13.40
N GLY A 33 -8.15 -3.13 -12.31
CA GLY A 33 -9.55 -3.53 -12.35
C GLY A 33 -10.46 -2.39 -12.77
N GLU A 34 -10.22 -1.19 -12.24
CA GLU A 34 -11.05 -0.05 -12.58
C GLU A 34 -10.82 0.42 -14.01
N ILE A 35 -9.59 0.38 -14.49
CA ILE A 35 -9.31 0.72 -15.89
C ILE A 35 -10.05 -0.23 -16.82
N GLN A 36 -10.02 -1.53 -16.50
CA GLN A 36 -10.73 -2.51 -17.32
C GLN A 36 -12.23 -2.29 -17.28
N ARG A 37 -12.75 -1.95 -16.11
CA ARG A 37 -14.18 -1.73 -15.94
C ARG A 37 -14.68 -0.56 -16.81
N VAL A 38 -13.89 0.49 -16.92
CA VAL A 38 -14.31 1.69 -17.66
C VAL A 38 -13.80 1.73 -19.09
N ARG A 39 -13.03 0.73 -19.50
CA ARG A 39 -12.39 0.75 -20.83
C ARG A 39 -13.39 0.96 -21.96
N GLY A 40 -14.53 0.33 -21.88
CA GLY A 40 -15.55 0.49 -22.91
C GLY A 40 -16.09 1.90 -22.99
N ARG A 41 -16.13 2.61 -21.87
CA ARG A 41 -16.61 3.99 -21.84
C ARG A 41 -15.56 4.97 -22.32
N LEU A 42 -14.28 4.63 -22.11
CA LEU A 42 -13.20 5.49 -22.55
C LEU A 42 -13.01 5.45 -24.07
N GLY A 43 -13.45 4.36 -24.68
CA GLY A 43 -13.29 4.21 -26.12
C GLY A 43 -11.85 3.99 -26.50
N ASN A 44 -11.51 4.40 -27.73
CA ASN A 44 -10.16 4.24 -28.24
C ASN A 44 -9.33 5.45 -27.82
N LEU A 45 -8.41 5.25 -26.91
CA LEU A 45 -7.51 6.30 -26.48
C LEU A 45 -6.29 6.34 -27.38
N SER A 46 -5.82 7.55 -27.71
CA SER A 46 -4.53 7.67 -28.36
C SER A 46 -3.44 7.29 -27.36
N PRO A 47 -2.21 7.00 -27.84
CA PRO A 47 -1.13 6.71 -26.92
C PRO A 47 -0.89 7.82 -25.90
N ASP A 48 -1.02 9.06 -26.30
CA ASP A 48 -0.83 10.20 -25.37
C ASP A 48 -1.95 10.23 -24.33
N GLN A 49 -3.18 9.96 -24.74
CA GLN A 49 -4.30 9.93 -23.81
C GLN A 49 -4.17 8.77 -22.83
N ALA A 50 -3.75 7.60 -23.32
CA ALA A 50 -3.55 6.46 -22.46
C ALA A 50 -2.45 6.73 -21.43
N ASN A 51 -1.37 7.37 -21.85
CA ASN A 51 -0.29 7.75 -20.94
C ASN A 51 -0.76 8.76 -19.92
N ALA A 52 -1.60 9.70 -20.31
CA ALA A 52 -2.14 10.69 -19.38
C ALA A 52 -2.99 10.04 -18.31
N VAL A 53 -3.84 9.08 -18.69
CA VAL A 53 -4.67 8.35 -17.74
C VAL A 53 -3.78 7.55 -16.79
N ASP A 54 -2.79 6.87 -17.31
CA ASP A 54 -1.88 6.08 -16.50
C ASP A 54 -1.11 6.95 -15.50
N SER A 55 -0.61 8.09 -15.95
CA SER A 55 0.11 9.03 -15.09
C SER A 55 -0.79 9.58 -13.99
N LEU A 56 -2.03 9.88 -14.32
CA LEU A 56 -2.99 10.36 -13.34
C LEU A 56 -3.24 9.32 -12.27
N CYS A 57 -3.45 8.07 -12.68
CA CYS A 57 -3.70 6.98 -11.74
C CYS A 57 -2.49 6.76 -10.84
N HIS A 58 -1.29 6.80 -11.41
CA HIS A 58 -0.06 6.67 -10.61
C HIS A 58 0.07 7.80 -9.60
N ALA A 59 -0.21 9.02 -10.01
CA ALA A 59 -0.11 10.16 -9.10
C ALA A 59 -1.09 10.04 -7.94
N ILE A 60 -2.30 9.59 -8.22
CA ILE A 60 -3.31 9.40 -7.17
C ILE A 60 -2.85 8.32 -6.20
N ILE A 61 -2.37 7.20 -6.72
CA ILE A 61 -1.91 6.08 -5.89
C ILE A 61 -0.75 6.52 -5.00
N GLU A 62 0.24 7.23 -5.57
CA GLU A 62 1.39 7.66 -4.78
C GLU A 62 0.97 8.62 -3.67
N LYS A 63 0.03 9.51 -3.94
CA LYS A 63 -0.46 10.41 -2.90
C LYS A 63 -1.23 9.67 -1.82
N MET A 64 -2.02 8.66 -2.20
CA MET A 64 -2.75 7.87 -1.24
C MET A 64 -1.83 7.00 -0.39
N LEU A 65 -0.70 6.59 -0.94
CA LEU A 65 0.25 5.77 -0.20
C LEU A 65 1.12 6.58 0.76
N GLN A 66 1.22 7.89 0.59
CA GLN A 66 2.10 8.70 1.42
C GLN A 66 1.78 8.61 2.91
N ALA A 67 0.51 8.66 3.27
CA ALA A 67 0.12 8.62 4.67
C ALA A 67 0.42 7.28 5.33
N PRO A 68 0.00 6.13 4.77
CA PRO A 68 0.35 4.86 5.39
C PRO A 68 1.85 4.57 5.39
N ILE A 69 2.57 5.00 4.34
CA ILE A 69 4.02 4.82 4.33
C ILE A 69 4.66 5.65 5.44
N ALA A 70 4.28 6.91 5.59
CA ALA A 70 4.82 7.77 6.63
C ALA A 70 4.49 7.21 8.01
N MET A 71 3.27 6.73 8.19
CA MET A 71 2.86 6.16 9.46
C MET A 71 3.69 4.95 9.83
N LEU A 72 3.91 4.04 8.89
CA LEU A 72 4.68 2.84 9.15
C LEU A 72 6.15 3.14 9.39
N LYS A 73 6.69 4.13 8.70
CA LYS A 73 8.08 4.51 8.88
C LYS A 73 8.31 5.25 10.19
N SER A 74 7.37 6.10 10.59
CA SER A 74 7.55 6.86 11.82
C SER A 74 7.26 6.03 13.05
N ALA A 75 6.35 5.06 12.97
CA ALA A 75 6.06 4.17 14.08
C ALA A 75 7.03 3.00 14.05
N SER A 76 8.29 3.27 14.24
CA SER A 76 9.31 2.26 14.04
C SER A 76 9.69 1.51 15.28
N VAL A 77 9.09 1.81 16.44
CA VAL A 77 9.50 1.21 17.68
C VAL A 77 8.35 0.61 18.44
N GLY A 78 8.55 -0.58 18.96
CA GLY A 78 7.68 -1.17 19.97
C GLY A 78 6.26 -1.40 19.51
N ASN A 79 5.34 -1.16 20.44
CA ASN A 79 3.95 -1.47 20.21
C ASN A 79 3.29 -0.59 19.17
N GLU A 80 3.80 0.62 18.99
CA GLU A 80 3.24 1.52 17.99
C GLU A 80 3.42 0.98 16.59
N ALA A 81 4.61 0.44 16.31
CA ALA A 81 4.89 -0.12 15.00
C ALA A 81 4.00 -1.33 14.73
N ALA A 82 3.87 -2.21 15.71
CA ALA A 82 3.03 -3.39 15.56
C ALA A 82 1.58 -3.02 15.34
N PHE A 83 1.09 -2.04 16.09
CA PHE A 83 -0.27 -1.58 15.98
C PHE A 83 -0.53 -0.95 14.63
N ALA A 84 0.38 -0.10 14.17
CA ALA A 84 0.25 0.55 12.87
C ALA A 84 0.25 -0.48 11.74
N LEU A 85 1.14 -1.47 11.83
CA LEU A 85 1.23 -2.51 10.82
C LEU A 85 -0.04 -3.32 10.75
N GLU A 86 -0.57 -3.70 11.91
CA GLU A 86 -1.80 -4.47 11.96
C GLU A 86 -2.98 -3.65 11.45
N ALA A 87 -3.02 -2.37 11.77
CA ALA A 87 -4.09 -1.50 11.30
C ALA A 87 -4.09 -1.41 9.77
N VAL A 88 -2.93 -1.25 9.17
CA VAL A 88 -2.82 -1.18 7.71
C VAL A 88 -3.27 -2.51 7.09
N ARG A 89 -2.81 -3.62 7.65
CA ARG A 89 -3.20 -4.93 7.15
C ARG A 89 -4.71 -5.13 7.19
N ARG A 90 -5.34 -4.70 8.26
CA ARG A 90 -6.78 -4.88 8.42
C ARG A 90 -7.57 -3.96 7.52
N ILE A 91 -7.17 -2.70 7.43
CA ILE A 91 -7.87 -1.72 6.61
C ILE A 91 -7.91 -2.16 5.16
N PHE A 92 -6.79 -2.67 4.66
CA PHE A 92 -6.68 -3.06 3.26
C PHE A 92 -6.77 -4.56 3.02
N ASP A 93 -7.05 -5.32 4.08
CA ASP A 93 -7.18 -6.78 3.99
C ASP A 93 -5.96 -7.43 3.36
N LEU A 94 -4.80 -7.02 3.83
CA LEU A 94 -3.54 -7.57 3.34
C LEU A 94 -3.20 -8.85 4.07
N ARG A 95 -2.53 -9.75 3.38
CA ARG A 95 -2.21 -11.06 3.93
C ARG A 95 -0.74 -11.30 4.14
N THR A 96 -0.02 -10.30 4.49
CA THR A 96 1.42 -10.45 4.76
C THR A 96 1.74 -10.52 6.23
#